data_a36a6a10bc577f65f99bb7e0620ee514
#
_entry.id   a36a6a10bc577f65f99bb7e0620ee514
#
_cell.length_a   1.000
_cell.length_b   1.000
_cell.length_c   1.000
_cell.angle_alpha   90.00
_cell.angle_beta   90.00
_cell.angle_gamma   90.00
#
_symmetry.space_group_name_H-M   'P 1'
#
loop_
_entity.id
_entity.type
_entity.pdbx_description
1 polymer ?
#
loop_
_entity_poly.entity_id
_entity_poly.type
_entity_poly.pdbx_seq_one_letter_code
_entity_poly.pdbx_strand_id
1 'polypeptide(L)'
;MLNLCGFVLSFYFAEECGCADTWTGCIMEDTGVQHPRRFSKCSISDYKEFLLKGGGSCLFNRPTKLFETTECGNGFVEVGEECDCGGRAECYKECCKKCSLSNGAHCSDGPCCNNTCLFYPRGYSCRYAVNDCDISETCSGDSGQCPPNLHKQDGYLCQVNQGRCYNGECKTRENQCKYIWGSKAGGSEKFCYEKLNTEGSEKGNCGRDGEKWTQCSKHDVFCGYLLCANIGRNPRIGSMKGELTTIFFNHKNVQIDCSGGHVLLDDDTDLGYVEDGTPCGPSMMCLDHKCLPIQSLNMSTCPSGPNGQVCSAHGVCNNEATCTCDTTWAGTDCSMPDPPKEPEATQDEGPKGPSATNLIIGSIAGAILVAAIVLGGTGWGFKNVKKRRYDPNASAI
;
A
#
# COMPACT_ATOMS: atom_id res chain seq x y z
N MET A 1 6.18 14.30 25.89
CA MET A 1 7.56 14.78 25.67
C MET A 1 8.26 13.76 24.77
N LEU A 2 8.78 14.19 23.64
CA LEU A 2 9.58 13.36 22.75
C LEU A 2 11.06 13.55 23.11
N ASN A 3 11.80 12.46 23.29
CA ASN A 3 13.21 12.52 23.61
C ASN A 3 14.03 12.03 22.40
N LEU A 4 14.73 12.93 21.74
CA LEU A 4 15.62 12.65 20.62
C LEU A 4 17.05 12.92 21.04
N CYS A 5 17.81 11.86 21.36
CA CYS A 5 19.24 11.97 21.73
C CYS A 5 19.53 13.02 22.82
N GLY A 6 18.73 13.06 23.86
CA GLY A 6 18.87 14.04 24.95
C GLY A 6 18.16 15.37 24.70
N PHE A 7 17.52 15.56 23.55
CA PHE A 7 16.68 16.71 23.29
C PHE A 7 15.25 16.44 23.73
N VAL A 8 14.72 17.30 24.59
CA VAL A 8 13.33 17.21 25.07
C VAL A 8 12.51 18.29 24.40
N LEU A 9 11.61 17.91 23.51
CA LEU A 9 10.62 18.83 22.96
C LEU A 9 9.55 19.12 24.00
N SER A 10 9.32 20.42 24.26
CA SER A 10 8.25 20.88 25.13
C SER A 10 6.93 20.98 24.36
N PHE A 11 5.82 20.85 25.10
CA PHE A 11 4.50 21.17 24.55
C PHE A 11 4.35 22.69 24.49
N TYR A 12 3.90 23.20 23.35
CA TYR A 12 3.60 24.60 23.14
C TYR A 12 2.13 24.75 22.76
N PHE A 13 1.50 25.83 23.21
CA PHE A 13 0.15 26.17 22.79
C PHE A 13 0.17 26.81 21.40
N ALA A 14 -0.80 26.47 20.54
CA ALA A 14 -0.91 26.95 19.17
C ALA A 14 -0.84 28.48 19.02
N GLU A 15 -1.39 29.20 20.00
CA GLU A 15 -1.42 30.66 20.01
C GLU A 15 -0.03 31.30 20.20
N GLU A 16 0.90 30.62 20.88
CA GLU A 16 2.23 31.17 21.19
C GLU A 16 3.25 30.90 20.07
N CYS A 17 3.14 29.79 19.35
CA CYS A 17 4.17 29.32 18.41
C CYS A 17 3.77 29.38 16.94
N GLY A 18 2.55 29.75 16.63
CA GLY A 18 2.07 29.89 15.26
C GLY A 18 2.29 28.64 14.40
N CYS A 19 1.44 27.65 14.53
CA CYS A 19 1.46 26.48 13.66
C CYS A 19 1.03 26.89 12.26
N ALA A 20 1.79 26.50 11.24
CA ALA A 20 1.45 26.78 9.84
C ALA A 20 0.20 26.02 9.38
N ASP A 21 -0.10 24.87 9.97
CA ASP A 21 -1.30 24.10 9.71
C ASP A 21 -2.32 24.32 10.83
N THR A 22 -3.28 25.22 10.56
CA THR A 22 -4.33 25.56 11.53
C THR A 22 -5.43 24.50 11.65
N TRP A 23 -5.41 23.49 10.79
CA TRP A 23 -6.43 22.43 10.77
C TRP A 23 -6.01 21.18 11.55
N THR A 24 -4.80 20.70 11.30
CA THR A 24 -4.26 19.50 11.99
C THR A 24 -3.39 19.85 13.19
N GLY A 25 -3.03 21.12 13.33
CA GLY A 25 -2.09 21.58 14.34
C GLY A 25 -0.65 21.15 14.05
N CYS A 26 0.23 21.32 15.01
CA CYS A 26 1.63 20.89 14.93
C CYS A 26 1.91 19.73 15.88
N ILE A 27 2.94 18.95 15.56
CA ILE A 27 3.47 17.93 16.46
C ILE A 27 3.90 18.64 17.75
N MET A 28 3.52 18.09 18.90
CA MET A 28 3.70 18.63 20.25
C MET A 28 2.68 19.72 20.66
N GLU A 29 1.62 19.92 19.89
CA GLU A 29 0.42 20.64 20.34
C GLU A 29 -0.62 19.70 20.93
N ASP A 30 -1.47 20.21 21.81
CA ASP A 30 -2.63 19.46 22.33
C ASP A 30 -3.83 19.66 21.39
N THR A 31 -3.80 18.97 20.26
CA THR A 31 -4.83 19.10 19.22
C THR A 31 -5.96 18.05 19.32
N GLY A 32 -5.82 17.06 20.16
CA GLY A 32 -6.86 16.12 20.61
C GLY A 32 -7.48 15.15 19.62
N VAL A 33 -7.49 15.38 18.30
CA VAL A 33 -8.31 14.58 17.36
C VAL A 33 -7.62 14.19 16.06
N GLN A 34 -6.60 14.90 15.60
CA GLN A 34 -5.91 14.61 14.34
C GLN A 34 -4.41 14.45 14.53
N HIS A 35 -3.78 13.65 13.68
CA HIS A 35 -2.34 13.40 13.72
C HIS A 35 -1.59 14.49 12.93
N PRO A 36 -0.97 15.48 13.60
CA PRO A 36 -0.19 16.51 12.93
C PRO A 36 1.06 15.90 12.30
N ARG A 37 1.49 16.47 11.19
CA ARG A 37 2.65 15.99 10.43
C ARG A 37 3.87 16.91 10.49
N ARG A 38 3.74 18.08 11.10
CA ARG A 38 4.77 19.13 11.13
C ARG A 38 5.03 19.63 12.54
N PHE A 39 6.27 20.01 12.80
CA PHE A 39 6.63 20.69 14.03
C PHE A 39 6.33 22.19 13.95
N SER A 40 5.99 22.80 15.08
CA SER A 40 5.81 24.24 15.19
C SER A 40 7.14 24.98 14.97
N LYS A 41 7.06 26.28 14.65
CA LYS A 41 8.25 27.12 14.53
C LYS A 41 9.08 27.14 15.84
N CYS A 42 8.43 27.09 17.01
CA CYS A 42 9.11 27.01 18.30
C CYS A 42 9.90 25.69 18.41
N SER A 43 9.28 24.54 18.12
CA SER A 43 9.96 23.25 18.18
C SER A 43 11.17 23.19 17.23
N ILE A 44 11.04 23.75 16.05
CA ILE A 44 12.13 23.84 15.08
C ILE A 44 13.25 24.77 15.58
N SER A 45 12.88 25.90 16.20
CA SER A 45 13.85 26.84 16.78
C SER A 45 14.61 26.23 17.94
N ASP A 46 13.91 25.57 18.86
CA ASP A 46 14.50 24.87 20.00
C ASP A 46 15.47 23.77 19.54
N TYR A 47 15.07 23.02 18.52
CA TYR A 47 15.94 21.98 17.95
C TYR A 47 17.20 22.56 17.31
N LYS A 48 17.07 23.64 16.54
CA LYS A 48 18.23 24.35 15.96
C LYS A 48 19.15 24.88 17.05
N GLU A 49 18.61 25.51 18.09
CA GLU A 49 19.39 26.01 19.22
C GLU A 49 20.10 24.89 19.96
N PHE A 50 19.44 23.76 20.18
CA PHE A 50 20.05 22.57 20.77
C PHE A 50 21.24 22.06 19.95
N LEU A 51 21.09 21.97 18.62
CA LEU A 51 22.20 21.55 17.73
C LEU A 51 23.34 22.54 17.72
N LEU A 52 23.06 23.85 17.70
CA LEU A 52 24.10 24.92 17.74
C LEU A 52 24.87 24.94 19.07
N LYS A 53 24.24 24.53 20.16
CA LYS A 53 24.91 24.36 21.47
C LYS A 53 25.72 23.06 21.59
N GLY A 54 25.86 22.30 20.49
CA GLY A 54 26.59 21.03 20.47
C GLY A 54 25.81 19.84 20.99
N GLY A 55 24.49 19.97 21.14
CA GLY A 55 23.61 18.85 21.45
C GLY A 55 23.45 17.87 20.27
N GLY A 56 22.87 16.71 20.53
CA GLY A 56 22.59 15.72 19.50
C GLY A 56 23.83 15.01 18.94
N SER A 57 24.93 14.93 19.72
CA SER A 57 26.15 14.24 19.32
C SER A 57 25.91 12.79 18.85
N CYS A 58 24.87 12.14 19.41
CA CYS A 58 24.44 10.81 18.99
C CYS A 58 23.93 10.76 17.54
N LEU A 59 23.46 11.88 16.96
CA LEU A 59 23.04 11.96 15.56
C LEU A 59 24.23 11.93 14.59
N PHE A 60 25.43 12.23 15.06
CA PHE A 60 26.66 12.22 14.28
C PHE A 60 27.48 10.95 14.51
N ASN A 61 27.03 10.07 15.39
CA ASN A 61 27.68 8.79 15.63
C ASN A 61 27.62 7.95 14.35
N ARG A 62 28.79 7.74 13.72
CA ARG A 62 28.91 6.66 12.74
C ARG A 62 28.99 5.35 13.53
N PRO A 63 28.11 4.38 13.28
CA PRO A 63 28.24 3.08 13.91
C PRO A 63 29.61 2.49 13.55
N THR A 64 30.42 2.18 14.54
CA THR A 64 31.73 1.54 14.36
C THR A 64 31.60 0.08 13.96
N LYS A 65 30.42 -0.49 14.19
CA LYS A 65 29.99 -1.82 13.74
C LYS A 65 28.62 -1.68 13.10
N LEU A 66 28.49 -1.97 11.84
CA LEU A 66 27.25 -2.35 11.20
C LEU A 66 26.98 -3.78 11.69
N PHE A 67 25.73 -4.06 12.05
CA PHE A 67 25.21 -5.34 12.53
C PHE A 67 26.07 -6.55 12.10
N GLU A 68 27.05 -6.96 12.94
CA GLU A 68 27.89 -8.11 12.65
C GLU A 68 27.39 -9.39 13.35
N THR A 69 26.47 -9.28 14.26
CA THR A 69 25.86 -10.43 14.94
C THR A 69 24.36 -10.34 14.86
N THR A 70 23.75 -11.36 14.27
CA THR A 70 22.31 -11.57 14.29
C THR A 70 21.87 -11.75 15.75
N GLU A 71 21.00 -10.85 16.23
CA GLU A 71 20.42 -10.93 17.57
C GLU A 71 18.94 -11.26 17.48
N CYS A 72 18.63 -12.52 17.78
CA CYS A 72 17.26 -12.99 17.85
C CYS A 72 16.45 -12.21 18.91
N GLY A 73 15.33 -11.63 18.51
CA GLY A 73 14.45 -10.85 19.37
C GLY A 73 14.60 -9.32 19.23
N ASN A 74 15.26 -8.87 18.18
CA ASN A 74 15.42 -7.42 17.88
C ASN A 74 14.28 -6.86 17.00
N GLY A 75 13.39 -7.70 16.47
CA GLY A 75 12.27 -7.31 15.61
C GLY A 75 12.60 -7.23 14.13
N PHE A 76 13.80 -7.64 13.72
CA PHE A 76 14.24 -7.68 12.33
C PHE A 76 14.66 -9.10 11.96
N VAL A 77 14.10 -9.64 10.89
CA VAL A 77 14.50 -10.95 10.37
C VAL A 77 15.87 -10.84 9.71
N GLU A 78 16.87 -11.45 10.29
CA GLU A 78 18.25 -11.40 9.85
C GLU A 78 18.69 -12.73 9.20
N VAL A 79 19.89 -12.75 8.63
CA VAL A 79 20.42 -13.97 7.97
C VAL A 79 20.55 -15.11 8.97
N GLY A 80 19.82 -16.20 8.73
CA GLY A 80 19.77 -17.38 9.60
C GLY A 80 18.55 -17.46 10.49
N GLU A 81 17.65 -16.45 10.42
CA GLU A 81 16.39 -16.45 11.11
C GLU A 81 15.22 -16.68 10.11
N GLU A 82 14.23 -17.41 10.57
CA GLU A 82 12.99 -17.61 9.79
C GLU A 82 11.92 -16.58 10.14
N CYS A 83 12.04 -15.98 11.31
CA CYS A 83 11.14 -14.96 11.84
C CYS A 83 11.80 -14.22 12.99
N ASP A 84 11.41 -12.98 13.22
CA ASP A 84 11.71 -12.24 14.45
C ASP A 84 10.51 -11.36 14.80
N CYS A 85 9.90 -11.62 15.94
CA CYS A 85 8.75 -10.87 16.42
C CYS A 85 9.10 -9.87 17.53
N GLY A 86 10.39 -9.59 17.72
CA GLY A 86 10.86 -8.68 18.75
C GLY A 86 10.85 -9.28 20.16
N GLY A 87 10.74 -8.42 21.15
CA GLY A 87 10.71 -8.81 22.55
C GLY A 87 9.47 -9.64 22.92
N ARG A 88 9.54 -10.38 24.05
CA ARG A 88 8.42 -11.23 24.51
C ARG A 88 7.08 -10.51 24.66
N ALA A 89 7.09 -9.21 24.91
CA ALA A 89 5.86 -8.41 25.02
C ALA A 89 5.22 -8.08 23.66
N GLU A 90 6.01 -8.12 22.59
CA GLU A 90 5.59 -7.80 21.23
C GLU A 90 5.23 -9.06 20.44
N CYS A 91 5.80 -10.20 20.85
CA CYS A 91 5.59 -11.51 20.26
C CYS A 91 4.32 -12.18 20.80
N TYR A 92 3.16 -11.66 20.44
CA TYR A 92 1.86 -12.19 20.91
C TYR A 92 1.32 -13.36 20.08
N LYS A 93 1.92 -13.64 18.91
CA LYS A 93 1.57 -14.82 18.11
C LYS A 93 2.54 -15.97 18.40
N GLU A 94 2.01 -17.16 18.58
CA GLU A 94 2.83 -18.35 18.78
C GLU A 94 3.53 -18.88 17.51
N CYS A 95 3.49 -18.11 16.42
CA CYS A 95 4.03 -18.49 15.12
C CYS A 95 5.55 -18.49 15.08
N CYS A 96 6.20 -17.64 15.86
CA CYS A 96 7.65 -17.49 15.93
C CYS A 96 8.16 -17.85 17.34
N LYS A 97 9.12 -18.74 17.44
CA LYS A 97 9.77 -19.13 18.69
C LYS A 97 11.28 -19.20 18.51
N LYS A 98 12.02 -18.37 19.23
CA LYS A 98 13.48 -18.29 19.14
C LYS A 98 13.97 -18.11 17.70
N CYS A 99 13.35 -17.17 17.00
CA CYS A 99 13.65 -16.81 15.62
C CYS A 99 13.53 -17.94 14.59
N SER A 100 12.75 -18.96 14.94
CA SER A 100 12.34 -20.02 14.02
C SER A 100 10.82 -20.16 14.02
N LEU A 101 10.26 -20.52 12.88
CA LEU A 101 8.83 -20.76 12.75
C LEU A 101 8.41 -21.97 13.60
N SER A 102 7.29 -21.86 14.29
CA SER A 102 6.71 -22.97 15.05
C SER A 102 6.28 -24.11 14.12
N ASN A 103 6.20 -25.35 14.64
CA ASN A 103 5.77 -26.51 13.84
C ASN A 103 4.44 -26.26 13.15
N GLY A 104 4.44 -26.40 11.81
CA GLY A 104 3.27 -26.16 10.97
C GLY A 104 3.00 -24.68 10.61
N ALA A 105 3.81 -23.75 11.13
CA ALA A 105 3.75 -22.35 10.73
C ALA A 105 4.46 -22.14 9.39
N HIS A 106 3.86 -21.31 8.53
CA HIS A 106 4.44 -20.90 7.25
C HIS A 106 4.82 -19.40 7.28
N CYS A 107 4.30 -18.66 8.24
CA CYS A 107 4.59 -17.25 8.46
C CYS A 107 4.44 -16.90 9.94
N SER A 108 4.97 -15.77 10.35
CA SER A 108 4.87 -15.27 11.73
C SER A 108 4.17 -13.94 11.86
N ASP A 109 4.30 -13.08 10.85
CA ASP A 109 3.77 -11.72 10.84
C ASP A 109 3.33 -11.28 9.44
N GLY A 110 2.86 -10.04 9.35
CA GLY A 110 2.43 -9.41 8.12
C GLY A 110 0.94 -9.55 7.82
N PRO A 111 0.41 -8.70 6.93
CA PRO A 111 -1.01 -8.66 6.58
C PRO A 111 -1.48 -9.90 5.83
N CYS A 112 -0.56 -10.68 5.25
CA CYS A 112 -0.83 -11.91 4.53
C CYS A 112 -0.59 -13.17 5.35
N CYS A 113 -0.37 -13.03 6.66
CA CYS A 113 -0.22 -14.13 7.62
C CYS A 113 -1.44 -14.16 8.55
N ASN A 114 -2.18 -15.26 8.56
CA ASN A 114 -3.36 -15.41 9.39
C ASN A 114 -3.01 -15.77 10.86
N ASN A 115 -4.01 -15.85 11.71
CA ASN A 115 -3.83 -16.18 13.13
C ASN A 115 -3.42 -17.63 13.39
N THR A 116 -3.53 -18.51 12.40
CA THR A 116 -3.08 -19.91 12.45
C THR A 116 -1.69 -20.10 11.85
N CYS A 117 -0.95 -18.99 11.62
CA CYS A 117 0.41 -18.98 11.09
C CYS A 117 0.54 -19.53 9.65
N LEU A 118 -0.54 -19.42 8.88
CA LEU A 118 -0.58 -19.83 7.48
C LEU A 118 -0.75 -18.59 6.59
N PHE A 119 -0.25 -18.66 5.38
CA PHE A 119 -0.47 -17.60 4.40
C PHE A 119 -1.97 -17.48 4.06
N TYR A 120 -2.44 -16.24 3.91
CA TYR A 120 -3.70 -16.02 3.23
C TYR A 120 -3.59 -16.44 1.76
N PRO A 121 -4.66 -16.98 1.18
CA PRO A 121 -4.64 -17.42 -0.21
C PRO A 121 -4.36 -16.25 -1.16
N ARG A 122 -3.80 -16.56 -2.33
CA ARG A 122 -3.61 -15.61 -3.42
C ARG A 122 -4.92 -14.88 -3.73
N GLY A 123 -4.84 -13.56 -3.91
CA GLY A 123 -5.98 -12.71 -4.16
C GLY A 123 -6.70 -12.19 -2.91
N TYR A 124 -6.30 -12.62 -1.71
CA TYR A 124 -6.80 -12.01 -0.47
C TYR A 124 -6.30 -10.57 -0.36
N SER A 125 -7.21 -9.61 -0.18
CA SER A 125 -6.85 -8.20 -0.12
C SER A 125 -6.11 -7.88 1.18
N CYS A 126 -4.87 -7.43 1.08
CA CYS A 126 -4.04 -7.02 2.23
C CYS A 126 -3.93 -5.50 2.38
N ARG A 127 -4.20 -4.74 1.34
CA ARG A 127 -4.32 -3.27 1.38
C ARG A 127 -5.36 -2.80 0.37
N TYR A 128 -6.27 -1.96 0.79
CA TYR A 128 -7.27 -1.38 -0.09
C TYR A 128 -6.78 -0.07 -0.72
N ALA A 129 -7.17 0.16 -1.96
CA ALA A 129 -6.91 1.41 -2.65
C ALA A 129 -7.52 2.59 -1.88
N VAL A 130 -6.75 3.67 -1.71
CA VAL A 130 -7.18 4.87 -0.98
C VAL A 130 -7.81 5.92 -1.88
N ASN A 131 -7.62 5.82 -3.20
CA ASN A 131 -8.20 6.68 -4.22
C ASN A 131 -8.27 5.98 -5.58
N ASP A 132 -8.87 6.63 -6.58
CA ASP A 132 -9.04 6.05 -7.93
C ASP A 132 -7.73 5.73 -8.66
N CYS A 133 -6.62 6.36 -8.27
CA CYS A 133 -5.31 6.18 -8.89
C CYS A 133 -4.43 5.17 -8.16
N ASP A 134 -4.86 4.75 -7.00
CA ASP A 134 -4.22 3.71 -6.20
C ASP A 134 -4.66 2.32 -6.68
N ILE A 135 -3.85 1.33 -6.37
CA ILE A 135 -4.14 -0.08 -6.66
C ILE A 135 -4.22 -0.82 -5.33
N SER A 136 -5.25 -1.66 -5.17
CA SER A 136 -5.34 -2.53 -4.01
C SER A 136 -4.34 -3.67 -4.15
N GLU A 137 -3.54 -3.93 -3.13
CA GLU A 137 -2.66 -5.08 -3.11
C GLU A 137 -3.34 -6.30 -2.54
N THR A 138 -2.99 -7.44 -3.12
CA THR A 138 -3.47 -8.75 -2.69
C THR A 138 -2.30 -9.67 -2.37
N CYS A 139 -2.51 -10.56 -1.42
CA CYS A 139 -1.53 -11.56 -1.03
C CYS A 139 -1.16 -12.48 -2.20
N SER A 140 0.11 -12.85 -2.28
CA SER A 140 0.63 -13.77 -3.29
C SER A 140 0.30 -15.25 -2.99
N GLY A 141 0.03 -15.55 -1.72
CA GLY A 141 -0.22 -16.93 -1.23
C GLY A 141 1.02 -17.66 -0.75
N ASP A 142 2.20 -17.07 -0.87
CA ASP A 142 3.50 -17.65 -0.50
C ASP A 142 4.36 -16.72 0.39
N SER A 143 3.82 -15.55 0.77
CA SER A 143 4.47 -14.57 1.64
C SER A 143 3.49 -14.07 2.70
N GLY A 144 4.00 -13.81 3.91
CA GLY A 144 3.26 -13.15 4.98
C GLY A 144 3.11 -11.64 4.77
N GLN A 145 3.96 -11.06 3.93
CA GLN A 145 3.98 -9.63 3.67
C GLN A 145 3.08 -9.25 2.49
N CYS A 146 2.45 -8.09 2.60
CA CYS A 146 1.74 -7.48 1.48
C CYS A 146 2.75 -7.03 0.42
N PRO A 147 2.47 -7.19 -0.87
CA PRO A 147 3.32 -6.65 -1.93
C PRO A 147 3.57 -5.15 -1.79
N PRO A 148 4.63 -4.61 -2.40
CA PRO A 148 4.89 -3.17 -2.41
C PRO A 148 3.70 -2.38 -2.95
N ASN A 149 3.50 -1.18 -2.39
CA ASN A 149 2.43 -0.28 -2.83
C ASN A 149 2.67 0.15 -4.29
N LEU A 150 1.72 -0.18 -5.14
CA LEU A 150 1.68 0.21 -6.54
C LEU A 150 0.51 1.16 -6.80
N HIS A 151 0.66 2.03 -7.76
CA HIS A 151 -0.41 2.91 -8.22
C HIS A 151 -0.54 2.84 -9.74
N LYS A 152 -1.67 3.28 -10.27
CA LYS A 152 -1.88 3.34 -11.71
C LYS A 152 -0.85 4.27 -12.36
N GLN A 153 -0.40 3.89 -13.53
CA GLN A 153 0.51 4.71 -14.32
C GLN A 153 -0.09 6.10 -14.57
N ASP A 154 0.77 7.11 -14.65
CA ASP A 154 0.36 8.48 -14.91
C ASP A 154 -0.45 8.60 -16.22
N GLY A 155 -1.45 9.47 -16.21
CA GLY A 155 -2.33 9.68 -17.37
C GLY A 155 -3.62 8.87 -17.37
N TYR A 156 -3.79 7.84 -16.52
CA TYR A 156 -5.10 7.18 -16.37
C TYR A 156 -6.19 8.17 -15.95
N LEU A 157 -7.40 7.94 -16.44
CA LEU A 157 -8.57 8.74 -16.07
C LEU A 157 -9.06 8.36 -14.67
N CYS A 158 -9.48 9.36 -13.89
CA CYS A 158 -10.01 9.22 -12.55
C CYS A 158 -11.18 10.17 -12.31
N GLN A 159 -11.92 10.04 -11.21
CA GLN A 159 -13.08 10.84 -10.87
C GLN A 159 -14.08 10.98 -12.03
N VAL A 160 -14.55 9.84 -12.55
CA VAL A 160 -15.50 9.81 -13.67
C VAL A 160 -15.01 10.64 -14.85
N ASN A 161 -13.75 10.46 -15.25
CA ASN A 161 -13.09 11.16 -16.37
C ASN A 161 -12.87 12.68 -16.18
N GLN A 162 -13.00 13.19 -14.96
CA GLN A 162 -12.73 14.60 -14.66
C GLN A 162 -11.27 14.89 -14.34
N GLY A 163 -10.53 13.88 -13.88
CA GLY A 163 -9.14 13.95 -13.48
C GLY A 163 -8.26 12.95 -14.21
N ARG A 164 -6.97 13.07 -13.94
CA ARG A 164 -5.95 12.08 -14.34
C ARG A 164 -5.07 11.72 -13.17
N CYS A 165 -4.63 10.48 -13.17
CA CYS A 165 -3.65 10.00 -12.23
C CYS A 165 -2.28 10.61 -12.54
N TYR A 166 -1.62 11.10 -11.52
CA TYR A 166 -0.24 11.57 -11.58
C TYR A 166 0.41 11.36 -10.20
N ASN A 167 1.52 10.63 -10.17
CA ASN A 167 2.19 10.23 -8.92
C ASN A 167 1.25 9.58 -7.89
N GLY A 168 0.33 8.72 -8.34
CA GLY A 168 -0.62 7.98 -7.48
C GLY A 168 -1.81 8.79 -6.97
N GLU A 169 -1.96 10.05 -7.40
CA GLU A 169 -3.07 10.93 -7.01
C GLU A 169 -3.95 11.32 -8.19
N CYS A 170 -5.24 11.49 -7.93
CA CYS A 170 -6.16 11.99 -8.95
C CYS A 170 -6.11 13.53 -9.00
N LYS A 171 -5.46 14.06 -10.02
CA LYS A 171 -5.27 15.50 -10.17
C LYS A 171 -6.44 16.14 -10.88
N THR A 172 -7.06 17.13 -10.22
CA THR A 172 -8.09 18.00 -10.76
C THR A 172 -7.98 19.39 -10.13
N ARG A 173 -8.32 20.44 -10.85
CA ARG A 173 -8.39 21.80 -10.29
C ARG A 173 -9.40 21.89 -9.14
N GLU A 174 -10.48 21.15 -9.23
CA GLU A 174 -11.50 21.05 -8.18
C GLU A 174 -10.91 20.52 -6.86
N ASN A 175 -10.17 19.41 -6.91
CA ASN A 175 -9.54 18.82 -5.73
C ASN A 175 -8.45 19.73 -5.16
N GLN A 176 -7.65 20.36 -6.03
CA GLN A 176 -6.62 21.28 -5.62
C GLN A 176 -7.21 22.51 -4.91
N CYS A 177 -8.28 23.11 -5.47
CA CYS A 177 -8.98 24.20 -4.80
C CYS A 177 -9.55 23.79 -3.43
N LYS A 178 -10.16 22.61 -3.32
CA LYS A 178 -10.64 22.08 -2.03
C LYS A 178 -9.50 21.81 -1.05
N TYR A 179 -8.39 21.34 -1.53
CA TYR A 179 -7.21 21.06 -0.70
C TYR A 179 -6.65 22.35 -0.08
N ILE A 180 -6.54 23.41 -0.88
CA ILE A 180 -5.98 24.69 -0.43
C ILE A 180 -6.98 25.49 0.41
N TRP A 181 -8.24 25.59 -0.03
CA TRP A 181 -9.23 26.54 0.50
C TRP A 181 -10.35 25.90 1.33
N GLY A 182 -10.40 24.56 1.36
CA GLY A 182 -11.42 23.81 2.08
C GLY A 182 -12.57 23.30 1.21
N SER A 183 -13.42 22.46 1.80
CA SER A 183 -14.44 21.67 1.08
C SER A 183 -15.50 22.49 0.32
N LYS A 184 -15.67 23.75 0.64
CA LYS A 184 -16.62 24.65 -0.03
C LYS A 184 -16.06 25.28 -1.31
N ALA A 185 -14.74 25.28 -1.45
CA ALA A 185 -14.06 25.79 -2.64
C ALA A 185 -14.18 24.80 -3.80
N GLY A 186 -14.15 25.30 -5.00
CA GLY A 186 -14.13 24.52 -6.23
C GLY A 186 -13.32 25.18 -7.31
N GLY A 187 -13.02 24.47 -8.40
CA GLY A 187 -12.34 25.06 -9.54
C GLY A 187 -13.23 26.09 -10.25
N SER A 188 -12.66 27.24 -10.62
CA SER A 188 -13.37 28.25 -11.40
C SER A 188 -13.70 27.74 -12.81
N GLU A 189 -14.63 28.41 -13.48
CA GLU A 189 -15.00 28.12 -14.86
C GLU A 189 -13.83 28.37 -15.83
N LYS A 190 -13.86 27.71 -16.97
CA LYS A 190 -12.84 27.84 -18.04
C LYS A 190 -12.62 29.28 -18.46
N PHE A 191 -13.69 30.06 -18.48
CA PHE A 191 -13.66 31.49 -18.81
C PHE A 191 -12.65 32.27 -17.95
N CYS A 192 -12.54 31.95 -16.65
CA CYS A 192 -11.59 32.61 -15.75
C CYS A 192 -10.14 32.40 -16.22
N TYR A 193 -9.77 31.18 -16.53
CA TYR A 193 -8.41 30.81 -16.98
C TYR A 193 -8.10 31.46 -18.33
N GLU A 194 -9.03 31.41 -19.29
CA GLU A 194 -8.88 32.01 -20.61
C GLU A 194 -8.73 33.53 -20.54
N LYS A 195 -9.39 34.18 -19.57
CA LYS A 195 -9.37 35.62 -19.41
C LYS A 195 -8.13 36.11 -18.66
N LEU A 196 -7.83 35.51 -17.48
CA LEU A 196 -6.80 36.02 -16.59
C LEU A 196 -5.40 35.49 -16.93
N ASN A 197 -5.24 34.23 -17.24
CA ASN A 197 -3.91 33.64 -17.48
C ASN A 197 -3.25 34.16 -18.77
N THR A 198 -4.02 34.79 -19.67
CA THR A 198 -3.49 35.46 -20.84
C THR A 198 -3.04 36.91 -20.56
N GLU A 199 -3.20 37.43 -19.35
CA GLU A 199 -2.79 38.79 -19.03
C GLU A 199 -1.30 38.93 -18.72
N GLY A 200 -0.65 37.89 -18.18
CA GLY A 200 0.74 37.94 -17.72
C GLY A 200 0.89 38.87 -16.52
N SER A 201 -0.06 38.83 -15.61
CA SER A 201 -0.11 39.61 -14.38
C SER A 201 0.06 38.69 -13.16
N GLU A 202 0.26 39.27 -11.96
CA GLU A 202 0.25 38.51 -10.70
C GLU A 202 -1.03 37.68 -10.53
N LYS A 203 -2.14 38.08 -11.08
CA LYS A 203 -3.48 37.49 -10.97
C LYS A 203 -3.80 36.49 -12.09
N GLY A 204 -2.87 36.28 -13.01
CA GLY A 204 -3.05 35.36 -14.13
C GLY A 204 -1.81 35.29 -15.01
N ASN A 205 -1.11 34.13 -14.92
CA ASN A 205 0.17 33.92 -15.58
C ASN A 205 0.50 32.40 -15.65
N CYS A 206 1.56 32.07 -16.37
CA CYS A 206 2.15 30.73 -16.44
C CYS A 206 3.55 30.70 -15.83
N GLY A 207 3.67 31.23 -14.62
CA GLY A 207 4.95 31.28 -13.91
C GLY A 207 5.61 32.65 -14.01
N ARG A 208 6.85 32.72 -13.52
CA ARG A 208 7.63 33.94 -13.41
C ARG A 208 9.02 33.74 -14.00
N ASP A 209 9.42 34.71 -14.82
CA ASP A 209 10.79 34.78 -15.34
C ASP A 209 11.47 36.01 -14.72
N GLY A 210 12.35 35.76 -13.73
CA GLY A 210 12.96 36.79 -12.90
C GLY A 210 11.88 37.62 -12.17
N GLU A 211 11.75 38.91 -12.51
CA GLU A 211 10.75 39.80 -11.90
C GLU A 211 9.47 39.91 -12.71
N LYS A 212 9.40 39.31 -13.89
CA LYS A 212 8.24 39.44 -14.79
C LYS A 212 7.35 38.22 -14.77
N TRP A 213 6.03 38.45 -14.75
CA TRP A 213 5.04 37.39 -14.91
C TRP A 213 4.97 36.98 -16.38
N THR A 214 4.99 35.64 -16.60
CA THR A 214 4.94 35.04 -17.93
C THR A 214 3.48 34.88 -18.37
N GLN A 215 3.11 35.49 -19.47
CA GLN A 215 1.79 35.31 -20.09
C GLN A 215 1.63 33.86 -20.58
N CYS A 216 0.51 33.20 -20.25
CA CYS A 216 0.21 31.89 -20.82
C CYS A 216 -0.10 32.00 -22.32
N SER A 217 0.36 31.04 -23.10
CA SER A 217 -0.17 30.81 -24.44
C SER A 217 -1.64 30.38 -24.35
N LYS A 218 -2.40 30.56 -25.42
CA LYS A 218 -3.82 30.12 -25.48
C LYS A 218 -3.96 28.61 -25.21
N HIS A 219 -2.93 27.85 -25.48
CA HIS A 219 -2.88 26.40 -25.25
C HIS A 219 -2.64 26.06 -23.78
N ASP A 220 -1.89 26.89 -23.07
CA ASP A 220 -1.41 26.62 -21.72
C ASP A 220 -2.26 27.26 -20.61
N VAL A 221 -3.30 28.04 -20.98
CA VAL A 221 -4.10 28.81 -20.00
C VAL A 221 -4.64 27.98 -18.83
N PHE A 222 -4.90 26.69 -19.05
CA PHE A 222 -5.40 25.80 -18.01
C PHE A 222 -4.31 25.21 -17.11
N CYS A 223 -3.04 25.52 -17.36
CA CYS A 223 -1.87 25.04 -16.62
C CYS A 223 -1.12 26.16 -15.88
N GLY A 224 -1.63 27.37 -15.93
CA GLY A 224 -1.06 28.53 -15.25
C GLY A 224 -1.60 28.73 -13.83
N TYR A 225 -1.81 29.97 -13.47
CA TYR A 225 -2.32 30.36 -12.17
C TYR A 225 -3.66 29.70 -11.86
N LEU A 226 -3.79 29.14 -10.65
CA LEU A 226 -4.97 28.40 -10.21
C LEU A 226 -6.08 29.36 -9.79
N LEU A 227 -7.23 29.23 -10.42
CA LEU A 227 -8.42 30.01 -10.14
C LEU A 227 -9.48 29.13 -9.49
N CYS A 228 -9.99 29.58 -8.37
CA CYS A 228 -10.96 28.86 -7.54
C CYS A 228 -12.18 29.72 -7.25
N ALA A 229 -13.32 29.10 -7.09
CA ALA A 229 -14.54 29.72 -6.63
C ALA A 229 -14.81 29.42 -5.15
N ASN A 230 -15.53 30.33 -4.47
CA ASN A 230 -15.93 30.18 -3.06
C ASN A 230 -14.75 30.00 -2.10
N ILE A 231 -13.66 30.69 -2.31
CA ILE A 231 -12.48 30.62 -1.45
C ILE A 231 -12.67 31.42 -0.16
N GLY A 232 -12.04 30.95 0.92
CA GLY A 232 -11.98 31.65 2.21
C GLY A 232 -10.92 32.76 2.22
N ARG A 233 -10.88 33.53 3.29
CA ARG A 233 -9.85 34.58 3.48
C ARG A 233 -8.45 34.02 3.69
N ASN A 234 -8.37 32.88 4.36
CA ASN A 234 -7.11 32.23 4.68
C ASN A 234 -7.09 30.83 4.05
N PRO A 235 -5.96 30.41 3.48
CA PRO A 235 -5.79 29.04 3.03
C PRO A 235 -5.82 28.09 4.22
N ARG A 236 -6.24 26.86 3.97
CA ARG A 236 -6.26 25.78 4.96
C ARG A 236 -4.87 25.21 5.20
N ILE A 237 -4.00 25.31 4.23
CA ILE A 237 -2.62 24.77 4.26
C ILE A 237 -1.66 25.82 3.69
N GLY A 238 -0.45 25.86 4.21
CA GLY A 238 0.56 26.84 3.79
C GLY A 238 0.28 28.26 4.28
N SER A 239 0.98 29.23 3.71
CA SER A 239 0.87 30.65 4.04
C SER A 239 0.63 31.50 2.79
N MET A 240 -0.20 32.53 2.91
CA MET A 240 -0.41 33.48 1.81
C MET A 240 0.87 34.25 1.49
N LYS A 241 1.18 34.37 0.20
CA LYS A 241 2.18 35.28 -0.34
C LYS A 241 1.46 36.34 -1.16
N GLY A 242 1.55 37.59 -0.71
CA GLY A 242 0.82 38.68 -1.34
C GLY A 242 -0.64 38.74 -0.92
N GLU A 243 -1.47 39.38 -1.75
CA GLU A 243 -2.88 39.57 -1.48
C GLU A 243 -3.77 38.54 -2.13
N LEU A 244 -4.87 38.19 -1.43
CA LEU A 244 -5.90 37.35 -2.00
C LEU A 244 -6.55 38.07 -3.19
N THR A 245 -6.57 37.43 -4.34
CA THR A 245 -7.28 37.92 -5.52
C THR A 245 -8.75 37.50 -5.47
N THR A 246 -9.65 38.44 -5.40
CA THR A 246 -11.10 38.19 -5.47
C THR A 246 -11.65 38.94 -6.67
N ILE A 247 -11.96 38.23 -7.76
CA ILE A 247 -12.42 38.79 -9.01
C ILE A 247 -13.74 38.12 -9.41
N PHE A 248 -14.74 38.92 -9.68
CA PHE A 248 -16.03 38.44 -10.17
C PHE A 248 -16.29 39.02 -11.56
N PHE A 249 -16.67 38.17 -12.50
CA PHE A 249 -17.08 38.57 -13.85
C PHE A 249 -18.54 38.25 -14.07
N ASN A 250 -19.23 39.15 -14.78
CA ASN A 250 -20.55 38.84 -15.33
C ASN A 250 -20.39 38.29 -16.75
N HIS A 251 -20.59 36.99 -16.91
CA HIS A 251 -20.54 36.32 -18.20
C HIS A 251 -21.89 35.62 -18.48
N LYS A 252 -22.51 35.96 -19.63
CA LYS A 252 -23.83 35.40 -20.02
C LYS A 252 -24.90 35.53 -18.93
N ASN A 253 -24.95 36.69 -18.25
CA ASN A 253 -25.85 36.99 -17.13
C ASN A 253 -25.66 36.11 -15.87
N VAL A 254 -24.53 35.42 -15.72
CA VAL A 254 -24.14 34.70 -14.54
C VAL A 254 -22.89 35.34 -13.95
N GLN A 255 -22.87 35.53 -12.63
CA GLN A 255 -21.70 36.01 -11.93
C GLN A 255 -20.75 34.82 -11.72
N ILE A 256 -19.55 34.93 -12.25
CA ILE A 256 -18.50 33.92 -12.17
C ILE A 256 -17.43 34.38 -11.18
N ASP A 257 -17.08 33.53 -10.25
CA ASP A 257 -16.01 33.75 -9.28
C ASP A 257 -14.68 33.23 -9.85
N CYS A 258 -13.71 34.12 -10.03
CA CYS A 258 -12.37 33.85 -10.55
C CYS A 258 -11.31 34.25 -9.51
N SER A 259 -11.49 33.81 -8.28
CA SER A 259 -10.62 34.14 -7.16
C SER A 259 -9.37 33.23 -7.10
N GLY A 260 -8.32 33.68 -6.41
CA GLY A 260 -7.11 32.88 -6.25
C GLY A 260 -6.10 33.54 -5.31
N GLY A 261 -4.98 32.90 -5.08
CA GLY A 261 -3.90 33.43 -4.25
C GLY A 261 -2.65 32.56 -4.37
N HIS A 262 -1.49 33.19 -4.22
CA HIS A 262 -0.24 32.45 -4.06
C HIS A 262 -0.16 31.92 -2.63
N VAL A 263 -0.04 30.62 -2.50
CA VAL A 263 0.03 29.92 -1.22
C VAL A 263 1.31 29.12 -1.17
N LEU A 264 2.23 29.52 -0.32
CA LEU A 264 3.52 28.86 -0.17
C LEU A 264 3.46 27.79 0.92
N LEU A 265 4.05 26.64 0.61
CA LEU A 265 4.43 25.65 1.60
C LEU A 265 5.80 26.00 2.22
N ASP A 266 6.21 25.25 3.26
CA ASP A 266 7.48 25.51 3.97
C ASP A 266 8.73 25.24 3.11
N ASP A 267 8.59 24.52 2.02
CA ASP A 267 9.64 24.21 1.03
C ASP A 267 9.65 25.20 -0.16
N ASP A 268 8.99 26.35 -0.02
CA ASP A 268 8.80 27.38 -1.05
C ASP A 268 7.97 26.92 -2.28
N THR A 269 7.32 25.75 -2.22
CA THR A 269 6.38 25.31 -3.26
C THR A 269 5.16 26.22 -3.26
N ASP A 270 4.83 26.81 -4.42
CA ASP A 270 3.66 27.67 -4.59
C ASP A 270 2.46 26.88 -5.10
N LEU A 271 1.50 26.63 -4.23
CA LEU A 271 0.24 25.95 -4.57
C LEU A 271 -0.74 26.82 -5.39
N GLY A 272 -0.42 28.10 -5.61
CA GLY A 272 -1.22 29.01 -6.42
C GLY A 272 -1.18 28.71 -7.92
N TYR A 273 -0.44 27.71 -8.36
CA TYR A 273 -0.42 27.22 -9.74
C TYR A 273 -1.11 25.89 -9.87
N VAL A 274 -1.67 25.63 -11.06
CA VAL A 274 -2.27 24.34 -11.39
C VAL A 274 -1.19 23.26 -11.33
N GLU A 275 -1.45 22.21 -10.54
CA GLU A 275 -0.52 21.10 -10.33
C GLU A 275 -0.29 20.30 -11.61
N ASP A 276 0.94 19.74 -11.71
CA ASP A 276 1.29 18.78 -12.74
C ASP A 276 0.35 17.57 -12.71
N GLY A 277 0.08 17.00 -13.88
CA GLY A 277 -0.88 15.90 -14.05
C GLY A 277 -2.33 16.36 -14.21
N THR A 278 -2.67 17.63 -13.93
CA THR A 278 -4.04 18.14 -14.06
C THR A 278 -4.46 18.18 -15.55
N PRO A 279 -5.67 17.68 -15.92
CA PRO A 279 -6.12 17.69 -17.31
C PRO A 279 -6.28 19.12 -17.86
N CYS A 280 -5.74 19.36 -19.04
CA CYS A 280 -5.88 20.65 -19.75
C CYS A 280 -6.55 20.53 -21.13
N GLY A 281 -6.72 19.30 -21.62
CA GLY A 281 -7.36 18.99 -22.90
C GLY A 281 -7.58 17.50 -23.10
N PRO A 282 -8.18 17.08 -24.21
CA PRO A 282 -8.31 15.66 -24.56
C PRO A 282 -6.94 14.99 -24.67
N SER A 283 -6.69 13.94 -23.88
CA SER A 283 -5.40 13.25 -23.80
C SER A 283 -4.19 14.15 -23.54
N MET A 284 -4.42 15.25 -22.81
CA MET A 284 -3.39 16.21 -22.42
C MET A 284 -3.42 16.46 -20.92
N MET A 285 -2.25 16.80 -20.35
CA MET A 285 -2.11 17.20 -18.95
C MET A 285 -1.10 18.33 -18.79
N CYS A 286 -1.21 19.03 -17.69
CA CYS A 286 -0.28 20.07 -17.30
C CYS A 286 1.05 19.48 -16.83
N LEU A 287 2.14 20.05 -17.29
CA LEU A 287 3.49 19.81 -16.80
C LEU A 287 4.30 21.11 -16.92
N ASP A 288 4.88 21.54 -15.83
CA ASP A 288 5.68 22.77 -15.77
C ASP A 288 4.96 23.95 -16.45
N HIS A 289 3.71 24.19 -16.07
CA HIS A 289 2.82 25.24 -16.59
C HIS A 289 2.49 25.14 -18.08
N LYS A 290 2.76 24.01 -18.72
CA LYS A 290 2.44 23.75 -20.15
C LYS A 290 1.44 22.62 -20.29
N CYS A 291 0.55 22.76 -21.26
CA CYS A 291 -0.40 21.71 -21.62
C CYS A 291 0.22 20.77 -22.66
N LEU A 292 0.59 19.57 -22.25
CA LEU A 292 1.32 18.61 -23.08
C LEU A 292 0.51 17.34 -23.34
N PRO A 293 0.65 16.72 -24.51
CA PRO A 293 0.08 15.41 -24.78
C PRO A 293 0.67 14.35 -23.83
N ILE A 294 -0.15 13.45 -23.32
CA ILE A 294 0.29 12.35 -22.43
C ILE A 294 1.37 11.51 -23.10
N GLN A 295 1.28 11.29 -24.42
CA GLN A 295 2.26 10.52 -25.19
C GLN A 295 3.66 11.17 -25.18
N SER A 296 3.79 12.47 -24.91
CA SER A 296 5.09 13.15 -24.81
C SER A 296 5.84 12.85 -23.51
N LEU A 297 5.20 12.18 -22.56
CA LEU A 297 5.77 11.83 -21.26
C LEU A 297 6.70 10.61 -21.30
N ASN A 298 7.29 10.22 -22.38
CA ASN A 298 8.25 9.11 -22.49
C ASN A 298 8.02 7.95 -21.47
N MET A 299 6.76 7.65 -21.18
CA MET A 299 6.41 6.60 -20.24
C MET A 299 6.68 5.24 -20.88
N SER A 300 7.28 4.35 -20.11
CA SER A 300 7.40 2.94 -20.51
C SER A 300 6.00 2.36 -20.73
N THR A 301 5.82 1.64 -21.83
CA THR A 301 4.54 1.00 -22.13
C THR A 301 4.45 -0.35 -21.42
N CYS A 302 3.30 -0.62 -20.81
CA CYS A 302 3.02 -1.93 -20.25
C CYS A 302 2.86 -2.98 -21.36
N PRO A 303 3.10 -4.26 -21.04
CA PRO A 303 2.83 -5.36 -21.95
C PRO A 303 1.40 -5.34 -22.47
N SER A 304 1.24 -5.65 -23.76
CA SER A 304 -0.06 -5.74 -24.42
C SER A 304 -0.33 -7.20 -24.82
N GLY A 305 -1.59 -7.59 -24.68
CA GLY A 305 -2.02 -8.92 -25.08
C GLY A 305 -2.08 -9.12 -26.60
N PRO A 306 -2.49 -10.31 -27.05
CA PRO A 306 -2.56 -10.66 -28.48
C PRO A 306 -3.44 -9.72 -29.30
N ASN A 307 -4.40 -9.07 -28.68
CA ASN A 307 -5.31 -8.12 -29.33
C ASN A 307 -4.77 -6.67 -29.34
N GLY A 308 -3.52 -6.46 -28.95
CA GLY A 308 -2.90 -5.14 -28.86
C GLY A 308 -3.43 -4.26 -27.72
N GLN A 309 -4.26 -4.80 -26.84
CA GLN A 309 -4.78 -4.08 -25.66
C GLN A 309 -3.78 -4.20 -24.52
N VAL A 310 -3.46 -3.05 -23.89
CA VAL A 310 -2.60 -2.99 -22.71
C VAL A 310 -3.19 -3.85 -21.60
N CYS A 311 -2.36 -4.70 -20.99
CA CYS A 311 -2.76 -5.67 -19.97
C CYS A 311 -3.97 -6.53 -20.38
N SER A 312 -4.13 -6.82 -21.69
CA SER A 312 -5.23 -7.60 -22.27
C SER A 312 -6.64 -7.11 -21.91
N ALA A 313 -6.79 -5.89 -21.43
CA ALA A 313 -7.99 -5.34 -20.78
C ALA A 313 -8.48 -6.11 -19.54
N HIS A 314 -7.61 -6.94 -18.94
CA HIS A 314 -7.85 -7.71 -17.71
C HIS A 314 -6.88 -7.31 -16.59
N GLY A 315 -6.51 -6.05 -16.55
CA GLY A 315 -5.63 -5.47 -15.55
C GLY A 315 -5.34 -4.01 -15.84
N VAL A 316 -4.55 -3.40 -14.98
CA VAL A 316 -4.13 -2.00 -15.09
C VAL A 316 -2.61 -1.92 -15.21
N CYS A 317 -2.13 -0.99 -16.01
CA CYS A 317 -0.71 -0.64 -16.09
C CYS A 317 -0.34 0.16 -14.84
N ASN A 318 0.65 -0.28 -14.10
CA ASN A 318 1.11 0.36 -12.87
C ASN A 318 2.32 1.28 -13.12
N ASN A 319 2.76 1.96 -12.08
CA ASN A 319 3.88 2.90 -12.10
C ASN A 319 5.24 2.27 -12.40
N GLU A 320 5.36 0.94 -12.30
CA GLU A 320 6.57 0.18 -12.69
C GLU A 320 6.53 -0.29 -14.14
N ALA A 321 5.54 0.16 -14.92
CA ALA A 321 5.31 -0.27 -16.29
C ALA A 321 5.08 -1.79 -16.42
N THR A 322 4.49 -2.40 -15.39
CA THR A 322 4.03 -3.79 -15.40
C THR A 322 2.52 -3.85 -15.25
N CYS A 323 1.92 -4.98 -15.62
CA CYS A 323 0.49 -5.16 -15.47
C CYS A 323 0.14 -5.71 -14.08
N THR A 324 -0.75 -5.02 -13.37
CA THR A 324 -1.45 -5.58 -12.22
C THR A 324 -2.75 -6.18 -12.71
N CYS A 325 -2.83 -7.51 -12.72
CA CYS A 325 -3.96 -8.23 -13.29
C CYS A 325 -5.16 -8.27 -12.34
N ASP A 326 -6.36 -8.35 -12.90
CA ASP A 326 -7.58 -8.62 -12.16
C ASP A 326 -7.50 -10.02 -11.49
N THR A 327 -8.26 -10.23 -10.43
CA THR A 327 -8.15 -11.41 -9.55
C THR A 327 -8.30 -12.76 -10.22
N THR A 328 -8.88 -12.81 -11.43
CA THR A 328 -9.12 -14.03 -12.21
C THR A 328 -8.17 -14.18 -13.40
N TRP A 329 -7.17 -13.31 -13.50
CA TRP A 329 -6.24 -13.25 -14.61
C TRP A 329 -4.79 -13.27 -14.13
N ALA A 330 -3.89 -13.77 -14.96
CA ALA A 330 -2.45 -13.88 -14.69
C ALA A 330 -1.63 -13.70 -15.97
N GLY A 331 -0.31 -13.74 -15.78
CA GLY A 331 0.67 -13.51 -16.85
C GLY A 331 1.20 -12.09 -16.81
N THR A 332 2.26 -11.84 -17.54
CA THR A 332 2.90 -10.52 -17.62
C THR A 332 2.03 -9.49 -18.32
N ASP A 333 1.10 -9.96 -19.17
CA ASP A 333 0.17 -9.17 -19.97
C ASP A 333 -1.30 -9.42 -19.61
N CYS A 334 -1.57 -10.15 -18.50
CA CYS A 334 -2.89 -10.51 -18.03
C CYS A 334 -3.76 -11.28 -19.06
N SER A 335 -3.13 -12.04 -19.98
CA SER A 335 -3.85 -12.79 -21.01
C SER A 335 -4.30 -14.18 -20.58
N MET A 336 -3.76 -14.70 -19.46
CA MET A 336 -4.03 -16.05 -18.97
C MET A 336 -5.13 -16.05 -17.92
N PRO A 337 -6.20 -16.84 -18.07
CA PRO A 337 -7.17 -17.03 -16.99
C PRO A 337 -6.53 -17.73 -15.78
N ASP A 338 -6.74 -17.19 -14.60
CA ASP A 338 -6.30 -17.74 -13.32
C ASP A 338 -7.45 -17.67 -12.32
N PRO A 339 -8.48 -18.52 -12.47
CA PRO A 339 -9.61 -18.50 -11.56
C PRO A 339 -9.13 -18.76 -10.13
N PRO A 340 -9.71 -18.09 -9.11
CA PRO A 340 -9.40 -18.34 -7.71
C PRO A 340 -9.55 -19.84 -7.45
N LYS A 341 -8.52 -20.47 -6.89
CA LYS A 341 -8.68 -21.82 -6.34
C LYS A 341 -9.71 -21.69 -5.24
N GLU A 342 -10.86 -22.37 -5.39
CA GLU A 342 -11.75 -22.55 -4.27
C GLU A 342 -10.91 -23.06 -3.11
N PRO A 343 -11.01 -22.48 -1.89
CA PRO A 343 -10.37 -23.07 -0.73
C PRO A 343 -10.87 -24.52 -0.73
N GLU A 344 -9.95 -25.48 -0.88
CA GLU A 344 -10.29 -26.87 -0.67
C GLU A 344 -11.02 -26.86 0.64
N ALA A 345 -12.34 -27.13 0.59
CA ALA A 345 -13.13 -27.29 1.77
C ALA A 345 -12.32 -28.28 2.59
N THR A 346 -11.81 -27.84 3.73
CA THR A 346 -11.26 -28.73 4.72
C THR A 346 -12.38 -29.70 4.98
N GLN A 347 -12.37 -30.79 4.21
CA GLN A 347 -13.11 -31.96 4.61
C GLN A 347 -12.57 -32.17 6.01
N ASP A 348 -13.41 -31.92 7.00
CA ASP A 348 -13.21 -32.46 8.32
C ASP A 348 -12.78 -33.90 8.07
N GLU A 349 -11.48 -34.14 8.16
CA GLU A 349 -10.96 -35.50 8.18
C GLU A 349 -11.49 -36.05 9.50
N GLY A 350 -12.75 -36.48 9.44
CA GLY A 350 -13.20 -37.48 10.38
C GLY A 350 -12.15 -38.61 10.38
N PRO A 351 -11.91 -39.31 11.49
CA PRO A 351 -10.78 -40.19 11.66
C PRO A 351 -10.59 -41.02 10.39
N LYS A 352 -9.45 -40.86 9.72
CA LYS A 352 -9.11 -41.57 8.49
C LYS A 352 -9.29 -43.05 8.77
N GLY A 353 -10.37 -43.64 8.25
CA GLY A 353 -10.49 -45.08 8.20
C GLY A 353 -9.21 -45.63 7.55
N PRO A 354 -8.74 -46.83 7.96
CA PRO A 354 -7.48 -47.36 7.49
C PRO A 354 -7.40 -47.29 5.97
N SER A 355 -6.33 -46.68 5.45
CA SER A 355 -6.06 -46.55 4.03
C SER A 355 -6.30 -47.90 3.34
N ALA A 356 -6.82 -47.92 2.11
CA ALA A 356 -7.08 -49.14 1.33
C ALA A 356 -5.82 -50.03 1.27
N THR A 357 -4.63 -49.47 1.31
CA THR A 357 -3.36 -50.20 1.42
C THR A 357 -3.24 -50.92 2.75
N ASN A 358 -3.63 -50.31 3.87
CA ASN A 358 -3.61 -50.95 5.19
C ASN A 358 -4.68 -52.04 5.35
N LEU A 359 -5.85 -51.86 4.69
CA LEU A 359 -6.88 -52.90 4.61
C LEU A 359 -6.42 -54.13 3.80
N ILE A 360 -5.72 -53.91 2.69
CA ILE A 360 -5.15 -54.98 1.86
C ILE A 360 -4.07 -55.72 2.63
N ILE A 361 -3.14 -55.00 3.28
CA ILE A 361 -2.07 -55.62 4.10
C ILE A 361 -2.70 -56.36 5.29
N GLY A 362 -3.67 -55.79 5.97
CA GLY A 362 -4.39 -56.43 7.08
C GLY A 362 -5.13 -57.70 6.66
N SER A 363 -5.79 -57.70 5.50
CA SER A 363 -6.51 -58.87 4.97
C SER A 363 -5.57 -59.99 4.53
N ILE A 364 -4.42 -59.68 3.94
CA ILE A 364 -3.40 -60.67 3.57
C ILE A 364 -2.75 -61.27 4.84
N ALA A 365 -2.39 -60.48 5.81
CA ALA A 365 -1.85 -60.94 7.09
C ALA A 365 -2.87 -61.83 7.85
N GLY A 366 -4.13 -61.47 7.87
CA GLY A 366 -5.21 -62.25 8.44
C GLY A 366 -5.40 -63.58 7.74
N ALA A 367 -5.39 -63.63 6.40
CA ALA A 367 -5.48 -64.85 5.63
C ALA A 367 -4.30 -65.81 5.86
N ILE A 368 -3.10 -65.29 5.97
CA ILE A 368 -1.89 -66.09 6.30
C ILE A 368 -2.01 -66.70 7.72
N LEU A 369 -2.50 -65.92 8.65
CA LEU A 369 -2.64 -66.38 10.06
C LEU A 369 -3.72 -67.44 10.19
N VAL A 370 -4.84 -67.33 9.50
CA VAL A 370 -5.90 -68.36 9.44
C VAL A 370 -5.37 -69.63 8.75
N ALA A 371 -4.62 -69.50 7.64
CA ALA A 371 -4.04 -70.63 6.96
C ALA A 371 -3.01 -71.37 7.87
N ALA A 372 -2.18 -70.64 8.63
CA ALA A 372 -1.26 -71.20 9.59
C ALA A 372 -1.95 -71.96 10.74
N ILE A 373 -3.07 -71.43 11.24
CA ILE A 373 -3.87 -72.11 12.30
C ILE A 373 -4.52 -73.37 11.76
N VAL A 374 -5.09 -73.30 10.54
CA VAL A 374 -5.73 -74.50 9.93
C VAL A 374 -4.70 -75.58 9.63
N LEU A 375 -3.55 -75.19 9.01
CA LEU A 375 -2.49 -76.17 8.71
C LEU A 375 -1.81 -76.70 9.96
N GLY A 376 -1.59 -75.89 10.99
CA GLY A 376 -1.01 -76.29 12.28
C GLY A 376 -1.99 -77.12 13.06
N GLY A 377 -3.26 -76.80 13.08
CA GLY A 377 -4.31 -77.63 13.76
C GLY A 377 -4.52 -78.97 13.12
N THR A 378 -4.55 -79.09 11.82
CA THR A 378 -4.63 -80.37 11.09
C THR A 378 -3.39 -81.19 11.27
N GLY A 379 -2.19 -80.58 11.24
CA GLY A 379 -0.91 -81.27 11.51
C GLY A 379 -0.83 -81.88 12.94
N TRP A 380 -1.37 -81.10 13.91
CA TRP A 380 -1.42 -81.63 15.31
C TRP A 380 -2.48 -82.70 15.50
N GLY A 381 -3.63 -82.58 14.84
CA GLY A 381 -4.68 -83.53 14.79
C GLY A 381 -4.18 -84.88 14.18
N PHE A 382 -3.46 -84.85 13.07
CA PHE A 382 -2.87 -86.01 12.43
C PHE A 382 -1.77 -86.65 13.27
N LYS A 383 -0.93 -85.96 14.02
CA LYS A 383 0.04 -86.54 14.92
C LYS A 383 -0.64 -87.28 16.08
N ASN A 384 -1.68 -86.76 16.64
CA ASN A 384 -2.40 -87.32 17.74
C ASN A 384 -3.24 -88.52 17.32
N VAL A 385 -3.79 -88.59 16.11
CA VAL A 385 -4.46 -89.71 15.56
C VAL A 385 -3.47 -90.87 15.25
N LYS A 386 -2.26 -90.62 14.76
CA LYS A 386 -1.19 -91.61 14.59
C LYS A 386 -0.73 -92.19 15.91
N LYS A 387 -0.66 -91.41 17.01
CA LYS A 387 -0.24 -91.85 18.34
C LYS A 387 -1.28 -92.77 18.98
N ARG A 388 -2.59 -92.61 18.69
CA ARG A 388 -3.64 -93.53 19.20
C ARG A 388 -3.77 -94.84 18.42
N ARG A 389 -3.22 -94.97 17.23
CA ARG A 389 -3.23 -96.24 16.44
C ARG A 389 -2.11 -97.13 16.72
N TYR A 390 -1.13 -96.77 17.57
CA TYR A 390 -0.02 -97.64 17.93
C TYR A 390 0.09 -97.73 19.46
N ASP A 391 -0.87 -98.50 20.04
CA ASP A 391 -0.75 -98.97 21.42
C ASP A 391 -0.68 -100.52 21.36
N PRO A 392 0.47 -101.13 21.58
CA PRO A 392 0.65 -102.55 21.40
C PRO A 392 0.19 -103.41 22.59
N ASN A 393 -0.49 -102.82 23.61
CA ASN A 393 -0.87 -103.56 24.83
C ASN A 393 -2.40 -103.70 25.02
N ALA A 394 -3.15 -103.76 24.00
CA ALA A 394 -4.55 -104.12 24.10
C ALA A 394 -4.73 -105.64 23.69
N SER A 395 -4.13 -106.55 24.50
CA SER A 395 -4.45 -107.96 24.44
C SER A 395 -4.60 -108.51 25.86
N ALA A 396 -5.70 -109.13 26.10
CA ALA A 396 -6.09 -109.91 27.24
C ALA A 396 -6.80 -109.20 28.41
N ILE A 397 -8.01 -109.19 28.49
CA ILE A 397 -8.97 -110.15 29.13
C ILE A 397 -10.37 -109.75 28.65
#